data_65c87020d04022e32068299c704c63c5
#
_entry.id   65c87020d04022e32068299c704c63c5
#
_cell.length_a   1.000
_cell.length_b   1.000
_cell.length_c   1.000
_cell.angle_alpha   90.00
_cell.angle_beta   90.00
_cell.angle_gamma   90.00
#
_symmetry.space_group_name_H-M   'P 1'
#
loop_
_entity.id
_entity.type
_entity.pdbx_description
1 polymer ?
#
loop_
_entity_poly.entity_id
_entity_poly.type
_entity_poly.pdbx_seq_one_letter_code
_entity_poly.pdbx_strand_id
1 'polypeptide(L)'
;MWPLRTESPFAEKLKQRGAPIDWYAIQPAIARVNGVAFSRKPPHPHAAVLFYDFMLGEGQAILVRGNYVPTNRRTDPGTAKTRLKFVDPAAMLDESAKWEKLYAEIITRQSK
;
A
#
# COMPACT_ATOMS: atom_id res chain seq x y z
N MET A 1 16.62 3.41 -19.42
CA MET A 1 16.18 3.33 -18.01
C MET A 1 14.86 2.59 -17.96
N TRP A 2 14.84 1.39 -17.40
CA TRP A 2 13.62 0.60 -17.30
C TRP A 2 12.77 1.12 -16.13
N PRO A 3 11.47 1.36 -16.29
CA PRO A 3 10.63 1.76 -15.18
C PRO A 3 10.53 0.62 -14.16
N LEU A 4 11.12 0.82 -13.00
CA LEU A 4 10.99 -0.11 -11.88
C LEU A 4 9.58 0.07 -11.28
N ARG A 5 8.78 -0.99 -11.32
CA ARG A 5 7.48 -0.99 -10.66
C ARG A 5 7.68 -1.29 -9.19
N THR A 6 7.55 -0.28 -8.35
CA THR A 6 7.72 -0.42 -6.90
C THR A 6 6.69 0.39 -6.13
N GLU A 7 6.50 0.06 -4.88
CA GLU A 7 5.68 0.84 -3.97
C GLU A 7 6.43 2.10 -3.52
N SER A 8 5.74 3.23 -3.42
CA SER A 8 6.34 4.52 -3.08
C SER A 8 7.13 4.52 -1.76
N PRO A 9 6.72 3.86 -0.67
CA PRO A 9 7.52 3.80 0.55
C PRO A 9 8.87 3.12 0.37
N PHE A 10 8.93 2.11 -0.50
CA PHE A 10 10.17 1.40 -0.80
C PHE A 10 11.13 2.24 -1.64
N ALA A 11 10.62 2.90 -2.67
CA ALA A 11 11.41 3.80 -3.51
C ALA A 11 12.00 4.96 -2.70
N GLU A 12 11.20 5.58 -1.83
CA GLU A 12 11.62 6.66 -0.95
C GLU A 12 12.71 6.20 0.02
N LYS A 13 12.58 5.01 0.59
CA LYS A 13 13.58 4.42 1.49
C LYS A 13 14.92 4.16 0.80
N LEU A 14 14.90 3.72 -0.46
CA LEU A 14 16.11 3.55 -1.25
C LEU A 14 16.77 4.89 -1.58
N LYS A 15 15.99 5.90 -1.95
CA LYS A 15 16.46 7.26 -2.21
C LYS A 15 17.13 7.86 -0.97
N GLN A 16 16.52 7.74 0.21
CA GLN A 16 17.09 8.18 1.49
C GLN A 16 18.40 7.47 1.86
N ARG A 17 18.62 6.26 1.35
CA ARG A 17 19.88 5.51 1.51
C ARG A 17 20.93 5.85 0.45
N GLY A 18 20.69 6.85 -0.38
CA GLY A 18 21.65 7.31 -1.39
C GLY A 18 21.58 6.56 -2.72
N ALA A 19 20.57 5.73 -2.95
CA ALA A 19 20.39 5.11 -4.26
C ALA A 19 20.10 6.20 -5.32
N PRO A 20 20.73 6.16 -6.52
CA PRO A 20 20.52 7.15 -7.58
C PRO A 20 19.21 6.91 -8.33
N ILE A 21 18.10 6.93 -7.60
CA ILE A 21 16.74 6.72 -8.10
C ILE A 21 15.86 7.91 -7.74
N ASP A 22 14.86 8.13 -8.56
CA ASP A 22 13.73 9.01 -8.25
C ASP A 22 12.44 8.32 -8.67
N TRP A 23 11.32 8.80 -8.16
CA TRP A 23 10.02 8.24 -8.50
C TRP A 23 8.96 9.33 -8.62
N TYR A 24 7.96 9.04 -9.41
CA TYR A 24 6.78 9.89 -9.53
C TYR A 24 5.52 9.04 -9.68
N ALA A 25 4.42 9.55 -9.16
CA ALA A 25 3.13 8.89 -9.27
C ALA A 25 2.46 9.27 -10.60
N ILE A 26 2.19 8.27 -11.44
CA ILE A 26 1.34 8.46 -12.63
C ILE A 26 -0.09 8.66 -12.14
N GLN A 27 -0.78 9.67 -12.65
CA GLN A 27 -2.14 9.98 -12.22
C GLN A 27 -3.20 9.40 -13.16
N PRO A 28 -4.25 8.77 -12.61
CA PRO A 28 -4.46 8.49 -11.20
C PRO A 28 -3.50 7.42 -10.69
N ALA A 29 -2.91 7.64 -9.50
CA ALA A 29 -2.07 6.63 -8.88
C ALA A 29 -2.93 5.49 -8.33
N ILE A 30 -2.54 4.26 -8.65
CA ILE A 30 -3.24 3.09 -8.15
C ILE A 30 -2.85 2.86 -6.69
N ALA A 31 -3.82 2.90 -5.81
CA ALA A 31 -3.63 2.67 -4.38
C ALA A 31 -4.29 1.37 -3.94
N ARG A 32 -3.53 0.55 -3.23
CA ARG A 32 -4.01 -0.65 -2.57
C ARG A 32 -4.02 -0.41 -1.07
N VAL A 33 -5.16 -0.62 -0.43
CA VAL A 33 -5.30 -0.48 1.03
C VAL A 33 -4.68 -1.67 1.74
N ASN A 34 -3.91 -1.40 2.78
CA ASN A 34 -3.56 -2.41 3.77
C ASN A 34 -4.65 -2.43 4.84
N GLY A 35 -5.08 -3.64 5.22
CA GLY A 35 -6.09 -3.83 6.25
C GLY A 35 -5.46 -4.25 7.58
N VAL A 36 -6.13 -3.90 8.67
CA VAL A 36 -5.95 -4.51 9.97
C VAL A 36 -7.22 -5.23 10.34
N ALA A 37 -7.12 -6.49 10.78
CA ALA A 37 -8.27 -7.30 11.14
C ALA A 37 -8.12 -7.86 12.55
N PHE A 38 -9.26 -7.99 13.23
CA PHE A 38 -9.34 -8.57 14.53
C PHE A 38 -9.61 -10.07 14.41
N SER A 39 -8.77 -10.91 15.03
CA SER A 39 -8.98 -12.36 15.03
C SER A 39 -10.26 -12.72 15.81
N ARG A 40 -11.01 -13.69 15.32
CA ARG A 40 -12.23 -14.15 15.98
C ARG A 40 -11.98 -14.72 17.39
N LYS A 41 -10.81 -15.33 17.61
CA LYS A 41 -10.42 -15.92 18.90
C LYS A 41 -8.97 -15.52 19.21
N PRO A 42 -8.72 -14.26 19.58
CA PRO A 42 -7.38 -13.83 19.94
C PRO A 42 -7.00 -14.37 21.32
N PRO A 43 -5.75 -14.77 21.55
CA PRO A 43 -5.30 -15.26 22.85
C PRO A 43 -5.38 -14.19 23.94
N HIS A 44 -5.27 -12.92 23.56
CA HIS A 44 -5.33 -11.74 24.45
C HIS A 44 -6.30 -10.70 23.89
N PRO A 45 -7.62 -10.85 24.07
CA PRO A 45 -8.62 -10.03 23.40
C PRO A 45 -8.51 -8.54 23.74
N HIS A 46 -8.27 -8.18 24.99
CA HIS A 46 -8.15 -6.78 25.39
C HIS A 46 -6.90 -6.10 24.79
N ALA A 47 -5.76 -6.79 24.78
CA ALA A 47 -4.54 -6.28 24.14
C ALA A 47 -4.72 -6.14 22.62
N ALA A 48 -5.44 -7.06 22.00
CA ALA A 48 -5.72 -7.01 20.57
C ALA A 48 -6.64 -5.83 20.21
N VAL A 49 -7.65 -5.52 21.01
CA VAL A 49 -8.50 -4.33 20.84
C VAL A 49 -7.69 -3.06 21.01
N LEU A 50 -6.87 -2.98 22.06
CA LEU A 50 -6.02 -1.81 22.32
C LEU A 50 -5.03 -1.57 21.15
N PHE A 51 -4.42 -2.64 20.64
CA PHE A 51 -3.54 -2.52 19.47
C PHE A 51 -4.29 -2.09 18.20
N TYR A 52 -5.50 -2.60 18.00
CA TYR A 52 -6.34 -2.22 16.88
C TYR A 52 -6.69 -0.73 16.93
N ASP A 53 -7.11 -0.22 18.08
CA ASP A 53 -7.41 1.18 18.30
C ASP A 53 -6.16 2.07 18.10
N PHE A 54 -5.03 1.66 18.65
CA PHE A 54 -3.74 2.32 18.43
C PHE A 54 -3.40 2.41 16.93
N MET A 55 -3.57 1.32 16.17
CA MET A 55 -3.27 1.29 14.72
C MET A 55 -4.17 2.24 13.92
N LEU A 56 -5.40 2.45 14.33
CA LEU A 56 -6.33 3.39 13.68
C LEU A 56 -6.15 4.84 14.17
N GLY A 57 -5.56 5.01 15.34
CA GLY A 57 -5.30 6.31 15.98
C GLY A 57 -3.85 6.78 15.87
N GLU A 58 -3.13 6.71 16.98
CA GLU A 58 -1.77 7.25 17.12
C GLU A 58 -0.74 6.52 16.25
N GLY A 59 -0.91 5.23 16.02
CA GLY A 59 -0.06 4.42 15.14
C GLY A 59 0.04 4.93 13.71
N GLN A 60 -0.95 5.70 13.26
CA GLN A 60 -0.93 6.31 11.93
C GLN A 60 0.26 7.28 11.74
N ALA A 61 0.67 7.98 12.79
CA ALA A 61 1.84 8.84 12.75
C ALA A 61 3.16 8.07 12.53
N ILE A 62 3.20 6.82 12.99
CA ILE A 62 4.36 5.93 12.74
C ILE A 62 4.36 5.48 11.27
N LEU A 63 3.20 5.18 10.70
CA LEU A 63 3.07 4.83 9.29
C LEU A 63 3.53 5.99 8.38
N VAL A 64 3.16 7.22 8.70
CA VAL A 64 3.61 8.41 7.97
C VAL A 64 5.13 8.54 7.98
N ARG A 65 5.78 8.31 9.14
CA ARG A 65 7.26 8.30 9.22
C ARG A 65 7.89 7.18 8.39
N GLY A 66 7.15 6.11 8.14
CA GLY A 66 7.53 5.02 7.24
C GLY A 66 7.20 5.28 5.75
N ASN A 67 6.81 6.51 5.40
CA ASN A 67 6.38 6.94 4.05
C ASN A 67 5.10 6.25 3.55
N TYR A 68 4.27 5.75 4.46
CA TYR A 68 2.93 5.25 4.12
C TYR A 68 1.89 6.37 4.16
N VAL A 69 0.87 6.23 3.33
CA VAL A 69 -0.29 7.13 3.34
C VAL A 69 -1.24 6.72 4.48
N PRO A 70 -1.50 7.59 5.46
CA PRO A 70 -2.39 7.26 6.56
C PRO A 70 -3.85 7.27 6.10
N THR A 71 -4.69 6.48 6.77
CA THR A 71 -6.14 6.54 6.61
C THR A 71 -6.78 7.60 7.51
N ASN A 72 -6.09 8.00 8.56
CA ASN A 72 -6.54 9.06 9.47
C ASN A 72 -6.23 10.44 8.87
N ARG A 73 -7.26 11.20 8.53
CA ARG A 73 -7.14 12.53 7.91
C ARG A 73 -6.41 13.55 8.79
N ARG A 74 -6.42 13.37 10.11
CA ARG A 74 -5.73 14.28 11.04
C ARG A 74 -4.21 14.13 11.00
N THR A 75 -3.73 12.98 10.55
CA THR A 75 -2.29 12.67 10.44
C THR A 75 -1.77 12.74 9.01
N ASP A 76 -2.64 13.06 8.03
CA ASP A 76 -2.25 13.17 6.64
C ASP A 76 -1.36 14.40 6.41
N PRO A 77 -0.11 14.24 5.98
CA PRO A 77 0.82 15.34 5.69
C PRO A 77 0.50 16.09 4.38
N GLY A 78 -0.67 15.88 3.79
CA GLY A 78 -1.07 16.50 2.53
C GLY A 78 -0.85 15.62 1.30
N THR A 79 -0.79 14.31 1.47
CA THR A 79 -0.79 13.34 0.36
C THR A 79 -2.07 13.38 -0.48
N ALA A 80 -3.11 14.07 0.02
CA ALA A 80 -4.36 14.35 -0.69
C ALA A 80 -4.20 15.08 -2.04
N LYS A 81 -3.02 15.61 -2.36
CA LYS A 81 -2.72 16.21 -3.67
C LYS A 81 -2.62 15.21 -4.81
N THR A 82 -2.38 13.94 -4.51
CA THR A 82 -2.28 12.89 -5.51
C THR A 82 -3.65 12.27 -5.75
N ARG A 83 -4.07 12.26 -6.99
CA ARG A 83 -5.32 11.62 -7.39
C ARG A 83 -5.17 10.11 -7.27
N LEU A 84 -5.82 9.51 -6.27
CA LEU A 84 -5.75 8.07 -6.00
C LEU A 84 -6.95 7.34 -6.62
N LYS A 85 -6.68 6.18 -7.22
CA LYS A 85 -7.69 5.19 -7.59
C LYS A 85 -7.48 3.95 -6.72
N PHE A 86 -8.42 3.71 -5.82
CA PHE A 86 -8.36 2.54 -4.95
C PHE A 86 -8.72 1.27 -5.72
N VAL A 87 -7.96 0.23 -5.46
CA VAL A 87 -8.28 -1.11 -5.95
C VAL A 87 -9.40 -1.69 -5.10
N ASP A 88 -10.41 -2.26 -5.73
CA ASP A 88 -11.48 -2.98 -5.05
C ASP A 88 -10.96 -4.37 -4.61
N PRO A 89 -10.86 -4.65 -3.31
CA PRO A 89 -10.34 -5.93 -2.83
C PRO A 89 -11.28 -7.11 -3.14
N ALA A 90 -12.59 -6.89 -3.22
CA ALA A 90 -13.54 -7.93 -3.58
C ALA A 90 -13.37 -8.32 -5.06
N ALA A 91 -13.32 -7.36 -5.96
CA ALA A 91 -13.05 -7.61 -7.37
C ALA A 91 -11.70 -8.29 -7.61
N MET A 92 -10.66 -7.93 -6.82
CA MET A 92 -9.36 -8.61 -6.89
C MET A 92 -9.45 -10.09 -6.51
N LEU A 93 -10.24 -10.42 -5.48
CA LEU A 93 -10.42 -11.79 -5.02
C LEU A 93 -11.24 -12.61 -6.03
N ASP A 94 -12.37 -12.07 -6.44
CA ASP A 94 -13.35 -12.76 -7.31
C ASP A 94 -12.80 -12.98 -8.73
N GLU A 95 -11.99 -12.06 -9.24
CA GLU A 95 -11.42 -12.11 -10.57
C GLU A 95 -9.94 -12.53 -10.58
N SER A 96 -9.39 -13.08 -9.50
CA SER A 96 -7.95 -13.39 -9.36
C SER A 96 -7.40 -14.21 -10.53
N ALA A 97 -8.09 -15.28 -10.91
CA ALA A 97 -7.67 -16.16 -12.01
C ALA A 97 -7.60 -15.44 -13.37
N LYS A 98 -8.52 -14.51 -13.62
CA LYS A 98 -8.51 -13.67 -14.84
C LYS A 98 -7.29 -12.76 -14.87
N TRP A 99 -6.96 -12.13 -13.74
CA TRP A 99 -5.83 -11.22 -13.63
C TRP A 99 -4.49 -11.93 -13.71
N GLU A 100 -4.38 -13.13 -13.10
CA GLU A 100 -3.20 -13.98 -13.21
C GLU A 100 -2.94 -14.40 -14.65
N LYS A 101 -3.98 -14.84 -15.37
CA LYS A 101 -3.87 -15.19 -16.78
C LYS A 101 -3.42 -14.00 -17.63
N LEU A 102 -4.05 -12.84 -17.44
CA LEU A 102 -3.72 -11.62 -18.18
C LEU A 102 -2.28 -11.16 -17.89
N TYR A 103 -1.85 -11.24 -16.63
CA TYR A 103 -0.48 -10.94 -16.24
C TYR A 103 0.52 -11.88 -16.92
N ALA A 104 0.23 -13.19 -16.92
CA ALA A 104 1.07 -14.17 -17.60
C ALA A 104 1.17 -13.92 -19.12
N GLU A 105 0.07 -13.51 -19.74
CA GLU A 105 0.04 -13.23 -21.18
C GLU A 105 0.81 -11.96 -21.56
N ILE A 106 0.68 -10.89 -20.76
CA ILE A 106 1.24 -9.58 -21.11
C ILE A 106 2.68 -9.45 -20.61
N ILE A 107 2.95 -9.91 -19.40
CA ILE A 107 4.24 -9.64 -18.72
C ILE A 107 5.22 -10.78 -18.92
N THR A 108 4.82 -12.04 -18.65
CA THR A 108 5.77 -13.17 -18.68
C THR A 108 6.07 -13.66 -20.10
N ARG A 109 5.16 -13.51 -21.06
CA ARG A 109 5.44 -13.87 -22.46
C ARG A 109 6.41 -12.91 -23.16
N GLN A 110 6.52 -11.68 -22.71
CA GLN A 110 7.51 -10.73 -23.25
C GLN A 110 8.92 -10.95 -22.69
N SER A 111 9.09 -11.85 -21.73
CA SER A 111 10.36 -12.20 -21.10
C SER A 111 11.07 -13.39 -21.78
N LYS A 112 10.58 -13.88 -22.90
CA LYS A 112 11.26 -14.84 -23.78
C LYS A 112 11.67 -14.08 -25.05
#